data_da0b008581c4cf31a4a40a01d149bbf9
#
_entry.id   da0b008581c4cf31a4a40a01d149bbf9
#
_cell.length_a   1.000
_cell.length_b   1.000
_cell.length_c   1.000
_cell.angle_alpha   90.00
_cell.angle_beta   90.00
_cell.angle_gamma   90.00
#
_symmetry.space_group_name_H-M   'P 1'
#
loop_
_entity.id
_entity.type
_entity.pdbx_description
1 polymer ?
#
loop_
_entity_poly.entity_id
_entity_poly.type
_entity_poly.pdbx_seq_one_letter_code
_entity_poly.pdbx_strand_id
1 'polypeptide(L)'
;MILINTITIGLREIASHWFRSLLTIIGVVLGIVSLVTMSAIVQGMENAMKERMVAYGGAYKINIDHEDPPDYQEHKRDYSPGITVQDAYALKNNATLLKLVSPEMYVSRARATYQDKRAYVSSFMGVWEDVMELEAHVIKFGRFFHPLEDLQAKNVCVIGADIRDQLFGETTPGGEPLNPVGKSININFRPFTIVGMYERMESEADRKKREYKLAMEKTRSGPKRESSDVLRAQAWNSVQLSRHHSRPNSSDYIARI
;
A
#
# COMPACT_ATOMS: atom_id res chain seq x y z
N MET A 1 -42.29 51.77 17.06
CA MET A 1 -41.28 52.83 17.19
C MET A 1 -40.16 52.51 18.17
N ILE A 2 -40.43 51.87 19.33
CA ILE A 2 -39.42 51.56 20.37
C ILE A 2 -38.30 50.63 19.85
N LEU A 3 -38.65 49.55 19.12
CA LEU A 3 -37.68 48.58 18.56
C LEU A 3 -36.70 49.20 17.56
N ILE A 4 -37.19 50.10 16.69
CA ILE A 4 -36.33 50.77 15.68
C ILE A 4 -35.35 51.72 16.36
N ASN A 5 -35.79 52.44 17.39
CA ASN A 5 -34.91 53.32 18.15
C ASN A 5 -33.85 52.54 18.95
N THR A 6 -34.20 51.39 19.50
CA THR A 6 -33.22 50.54 20.22
C THR A 6 -32.16 49.98 19.28
N ILE A 7 -32.54 49.56 18.08
CA ILE A 7 -31.59 49.06 17.06
C ILE A 7 -30.65 50.19 16.57
N THR A 8 -31.20 51.40 16.31
CA THR A 8 -30.39 52.54 15.88
C THR A 8 -29.42 53.02 16.93
N ILE A 9 -29.80 52.99 18.20
CA ILE A 9 -28.92 53.33 19.33
C ILE A 9 -27.79 52.29 19.44
N GLY A 10 -28.11 51.00 19.37
CA GLY A 10 -27.11 49.91 19.38
C GLY A 10 -26.11 49.99 18.23
N LEU A 11 -26.57 50.27 16.99
CA LEU A 11 -25.69 50.48 15.85
C LEU A 11 -24.78 51.69 15.99
N ARG A 12 -25.29 52.76 16.57
CA ARG A 12 -24.52 54.00 16.85
C ARG A 12 -23.45 53.78 17.90
N GLU A 13 -23.72 52.98 18.91
CA GLU A 13 -22.78 52.60 19.97
C GLU A 13 -21.64 51.72 19.39
N ILE A 14 -21.97 50.76 18.51
CA ILE A 14 -20.99 49.93 17.79
C ILE A 14 -20.10 50.82 16.92
N ALA A 15 -20.68 51.80 16.19
CA ALA A 15 -19.93 52.70 15.33
C ALA A 15 -19.01 53.65 16.12
N SER A 16 -19.42 54.08 17.33
CA SER A 16 -18.62 54.92 18.21
C SER A 16 -17.37 54.22 18.75
N HIS A 17 -17.43 52.89 18.95
CA HIS A 17 -16.32 52.06 19.42
C HIS A 17 -15.94 50.95 18.45
N TRP A 18 -15.92 51.29 17.15
CA TRP A 18 -15.74 50.32 16.05
C TRP A 18 -14.54 49.41 16.23
N PHE A 19 -13.42 49.91 16.74
CA PHE A 19 -12.19 49.12 16.94
C PHE A 19 -12.38 48.03 18.00
N ARG A 20 -13.08 48.31 19.12
CA ARG A 20 -13.38 47.31 20.17
C ARG A 20 -14.34 46.26 19.62
N SER A 21 -15.38 46.67 18.91
CA SER A 21 -16.35 45.78 18.30
C SER A 21 -15.71 44.89 17.24
N LEU A 22 -14.83 45.45 16.42
CA LEU A 22 -14.08 44.67 15.41
C LEU A 22 -13.19 43.62 16.08
N LEU A 23 -12.47 43.97 17.13
CA LEU A 23 -11.58 43.03 17.83
C LEU A 23 -12.35 41.86 18.46
N THR A 24 -13.51 42.15 19.06
CA THR A 24 -14.36 41.10 19.65
C THR A 24 -14.96 40.19 18.61
N ILE A 25 -15.42 40.73 17.48
CA ILE A 25 -15.95 39.94 16.35
C ILE A 25 -14.86 39.06 15.77
N ILE A 26 -13.67 39.58 15.51
CA ILE A 26 -12.54 38.79 15.02
C ILE A 26 -12.21 37.65 15.99
N GLY A 27 -12.17 37.90 17.29
CA GLY A 27 -11.94 36.89 18.31
C GLY A 27 -12.96 35.74 18.25
N VAL A 28 -14.23 36.07 18.15
CA VAL A 28 -15.31 35.09 18.07
C VAL A 28 -15.23 34.31 16.73
N VAL A 29 -15.01 35.02 15.62
CA VAL A 29 -14.89 34.37 14.27
C VAL A 29 -13.70 33.40 14.26
N LEU A 30 -12.53 33.83 14.76
CA LEU A 30 -11.36 32.95 14.82
C LEU A 30 -11.61 31.73 15.69
N GLY A 31 -12.30 31.86 16.82
CA GLY A 31 -12.69 30.77 17.69
C GLY A 31 -13.58 29.75 16.96
N ILE A 32 -14.61 30.23 16.26
CA ILE A 32 -15.52 29.35 15.48
C ILE A 32 -14.76 28.68 14.33
N VAL A 33 -13.98 29.45 13.56
CA VAL A 33 -13.21 28.91 12.42
C VAL A 33 -12.24 27.83 12.89
N SER A 34 -11.55 28.03 14.00
CA SER A 34 -10.65 27.04 14.59
C SER A 34 -11.38 25.73 14.91
N LEU A 35 -12.53 25.83 15.54
CA LEU A 35 -13.33 24.67 15.94
C LEU A 35 -13.89 23.89 14.73
N VAL A 36 -14.39 24.61 13.72
CA VAL A 36 -14.89 24.00 12.47
C VAL A 36 -13.75 23.33 11.70
N THR A 37 -12.59 24.00 11.60
CA THR A 37 -11.42 23.45 10.92
C THR A 37 -10.95 22.17 11.59
N MET A 38 -10.85 22.15 12.92
CA MET A 38 -10.48 20.95 13.67
C MET A 38 -11.43 19.79 13.40
N SER A 39 -12.75 20.07 13.45
CA SER A 39 -13.79 19.07 13.17
C SER A 39 -13.69 18.51 11.75
N ALA A 40 -13.45 19.38 10.76
CA ALA A 40 -13.29 18.97 9.37
C ALA A 40 -12.06 18.06 9.14
N ILE A 41 -10.94 18.39 9.81
CA ILE A 41 -9.72 17.58 9.74
C ILE A 41 -9.98 16.19 10.33
N VAL A 42 -10.61 16.11 11.51
CA VAL A 42 -10.91 14.82 12.17
C VAL A 42 -11.81 13.95 11.27
N GLN A 43 -12.89 14.52 10.73
CA GLN A 43 -13.77 13.79 9.80
C GLN A 43 -13.04 13.33 8.54
N GLY A 44 -12.16 14.16 7.99
CA GLY A 44 -11.32 13.79 6.85
C GLY A 44 -10.40 12.60 7.14
N MET A 45 -9.78 12.60 8.34
CA MET A 45 -8.95 11.48 8.79
C MET A 45 -9.75 10.20 9.02
N GLU A 46 -10.92 10.28 9.64
CA GLU A 46 -11.80 9.12 9.84
C GLU A 46 -12.23 8.49 8.52
N ASN A 47 -12.64 9.30 7.55
CA ASN A 47 -13.05 8.80 6.24
C ASN A 47 -11.88 8.15 5.50
N ALA A 48 -10.70 8.77 5.50
CA ALA A 48 -9.51 8.19 4.91
C ALA A 48 -9.09 6.87 5.59
N MET A 49 -9.28 6.76 6.91
CA MET A 49 -8.99 5.54 7.65
C MET A 49 -10.00 4.43 7.31
N LYS A 50 -11.29 4.76 7.20
CA LYS A 50 -12.34 3.80 6.79
C LYS A 50 -12.10 3.27 5.36
N GLU A 51 -11.75 4.15 4.42
CA GLU A 51 -11.41 3.74 3.05
C GLU A 51 -10.23 2.76 3.03
N ARG A 52 -9.18 3.05 3.79
CA ARG A 52 -8.03 2.14 3.93
C ARG A 52 -8.42 0.80 4.55
N MET A 53 -9.21 0.80 5.63
CA MET A 53 -9.66 -0.44 6.25
C MET A 53 -10.45 -1.32 5.27
N VAL A 54 -11.34 -0.73 4.48
CA VAL A 54 -12.09 -1.47 3.46
C VAL A 54 -11.16 -2.03 2.38
N ALA A 55 -10.15 -1.26 1.95
CA ALA A 55 -9.17 -1.68 0.96
C ALA A 55 -8.28 -2.87 1.42
N TYR A 56 -8.06 -3.01 2.74
CA TYR A 56 -7.27 -4.10 3.32
C TYR A 56 -8.13 -5.27 3.86
N GLY A 57 -9.32 -5.50 3.31
CA GLY A 57 -10.18 -6.64 3.69
C GLY A 57 -11.16 -6.35 4.83
N GLY A 58 -11.23 -5.10 5.31
CA GLY A 58 -12.20 -4.67 6.32
C GLY A 58 -11.84 -5.03 7.76
N ALA A 59 -12.78 -4.81 8.67
CA ALA A 59 -12.62 -5.02 10.12
C ALA A 59 -12.67 -6.51 10.54
N TYR A 60 -12.96 -7.41 9.60
CA TYR A 60 -13.11 -8.85 9.88
C TYR A 60 -11.84 -9.67 9.59
N LYS A 61 -10.78 -9.03 9.06
CA LYS A 61 -9.50 -9.69 8.81
C LYS A 61 -8.67 -9.67 10.10
N ILE A 62 -8.22 -10.84 10.53
CA ILE A 62 -7.29 -11.01 11.66
C ILE A 62 -5.94 -11.42 11.07
N ASN A 63 -4.91 -10.64 11.33
CA ASN A 63 -3.55 -11.00 10.99
C ASN A 63 -2.92 -11.67 12.21
N ILE A 64 -2.27 -12.80 12.00
CA ILE A 64 -1.52 -13.53 13.01
C ILE A 64 -0.06 -13.49 12.58
N ASP A 65 0.73 -12.71 13.28
CA ASP A 65 2.15 -12.55 13.01
C ASP A 65 2.98 -13.26 14.06
N HIS A 66 4.16 -13.72 13.66
CA HIS A 66 5.13 -14.27 14.59
C HIS A 66 5.81 -13.14 15.34
N GLU A 67 5.80 -13.22 16.67
CA GLU A 67 6.52 -12.32 17.54
C GLU A 67 7.65 -13.07 18.24
N ASP A 68 8.85 -12.50 18.19
CA ASP A 68 10.00 -13.07 18.91
C ASP A 68 9.73 -13.06 20.43
N PRO A 69 10.16 -14.10 21.16
CA PRO A 69 10.00 -14.11 22.61
C PRO A 69 10.73 -12.93 23.24
N PRO A 70 10.19 -12.34 24.33
CA PRO A 70 10.84 -11.24 25.03
C PRO A 70 12.21 -11.65 25.58
N ASP A 71 13.10 -10.69 25.79
CA ASP A 71 14.51 -10.90 26.16
C ASP A 71 14.73 -11.88 27.31
N TYR A 72 13.82 -11.88 28.30
CA TYR A 72 13.92 -12.83 29.44
C TYR A 72 13.60 -14.28 29.07
N GLN A 73 13.07 -14.55 27.88
CA GLN A 73 12.79 -15.88 27.33
C GLN A 73 13.59 -16.19 26.08
N GLU A 74 14.60 -15.43 25.74
CA GLU A 74 15.44 -15.61 24.55
C GLU A 74 16.02 -17.03 24.44
N HIS A 75 16.32 -17.68 25.58
CA HIS A 75 16.76 -19.07 25.63
C HIS A 75 15.75 -20.10 25.10
N LYS A 76 14.48 -19.73 24.96
CA LYS A 76 13.41 -20.56 24.38
C LYS A 76 13.19 -20.34 22.89
N ARG A 77 13.89 -19.40 22.29
CA ARG A 77 13.73 -19.03 20.87
C ARG A 77 13.94 -20.22 19.94
N ASP A 78 14.93 -21.06 20.24
CA ASP A 78 15.25 -22.25 19.44
C ASP A 78 14.18 -23.34 19.51
N TYR A 79 13.30 -23.30 20.50
CA TYR A 79 12.18 -24.24 20.68
C TYR A 79 10.88 -23.72 20.04
N SER A 80 10.85 -22.49 19.52
CA SER A 80 9.67 -21.91 18.88
C SER A 80 9.90 -21.80 17.37
N PRO A 81 9.40 -22.75 16.57
CA PRO A 81 9.59 -22.74 15.12
C PRO A 81 8.84 -21.59 14.42
N GLY A 82 8.08 -20.78 15.16
CA GLY A 82 7.21 -19.76 14.60
C GLY A 82 5.93 -20.34 14.02
N ILE A 83 5.22 -19.54 13.23
CA ILE A 83 3.98 -19.94 12.56
C ILE A 83 4.33 -20.80 11.35
N THR A 84 3.73 -21.98 11.27
CA THR A 84 3.96 -22.95 10.20
C THR A 84 2.73 -23.09 9.29
N VAL A 85 2.94 -23.64 8.10
CA VAL A 85 1.82 -23.97 7.18
C VAL A 85 0.88 -25.01 7.81
N GLN A 86 1.40 -25.88 8.71
CA GLN A 86 0.57 -26.85 9.42
C GLN A 86 -0.41 -26.18 10.38
N ASP A 87 -0.01 -25.08 11.01
CA ASP A 87 -0.91 -24.29 11.86
C ASP A 87 -2.04 -23.67 11.05
N ALA A 88 -1.77 -23.23 9.81
CA ALA A 88 -2.80 -22.75 8.90
C ALA A 88 -3.81 -23.86 8.53
N TYR A 89 -3.33 -25.08 8.26
CA TYR A 89 -4.22 -26.22 8.04
C TYR A 89 -5.02 -26.60 9.31
N ALA A 90 -4.38 -26.55 10.47
CA ALA A 90 -5.05 -26.80 11.73
C ALA A 90 -6.15 -25.77 12.01
N LEU A 91 -5.90 -24.49 11.75
CA LEU A 91 -6.90 -23.43 11.84
C LEU A 91 -8.05 -23.64 10.83
N LYS A 92 -7.73 -23.91 9.56
CA LYS A 92 -8.72 -24.14 8.51
C LYS A 92 -9.65 -25.31 8.83
N ASN A 93 -9.14 -26.35 9.46
CA ASN A 93 -9.91 -27.57 9.73
C ASN A 93 -10.67 -27.54 11.06
N ASN A 94 -10.17 -26.81 12.07
CA ASN A 94 -10.70 -26.89 13.43
C ASN A 94 -11.42 -25.61 13.89
N ALA A 95 -11.15 -24.45 13.27
CA ALA A 95 -11.72 -23.20 13.71
C ALA A 95 -13.07 -22.93 13.02
N THR A 96 -14.16 -23.21 13.72
CA THR A 96 -15.53 -23.09 13.20
C THR A 96 -16.02 -21.65 12.97
N LEU A 97 -15.34 -20.68 13.60
CA LEU A 97 -15.67 -19.26 13.47
C LEU A 97 -14.92 -18.55 12.34
N LEU A 98 -13.91 -19.20 11.75
CA LEU A 98 -13.15 -18.65 10.64
C LEU A 98 -13.79 -19.10 9.32
N LYS A 99 -14.08 -18.12 8.47
CA LYS A 99 -14.62 -18.39 7.13
C LYS A 99 -13.51 -18.82 6.16
N LEU A 100 -12.38 -18.10 6.21
CA LEU A 100 -11.25 -18.28 5.31
C LEU A 100 -9.95 -18.18 6.10
N VAL A 101 -8.96 -18.96 5.68
CA VAL A 101 -7.60 -18.92 6.23
C VAL A 101 -6.64 -18.97 5.05
N SER A 102 -5.76 -17.98 4.95
CA SER A 102 -4.69 -17.96 3.95
C SER A 102 -3.35 -17.69 4.65
N PRO A 103 -2.40 -18.62 4.58
CA PRO A 103 -1.04 -18.34 5.00
C PRO A 103 -0.37 -17.40 3.98
N GLU A 104 0.42 -16.47 4.47
CA GLU A 104 1.19 -15.54 3.68
C GLU A 104 2.68 -15.75 3.97
N MET A 105 3.47 -15.92 2.92
CA MET A 105 4.92 -16.04 3.04
C MET A 105 5.59 -14.88 2.31
N TYR A 106 6.27 -14.03 3.06
CA TYR A 106 6.98 -12.88 2.50
C TYR A 106 8.39 -13.25 2.07
N VAL A 107 8.72 -12.91 0.83
CA VAL A 107 10.09 -13.02 0.30
C VAL A 107 10.69 -11.63 0.20
N SER A 108 11.66 -11.35 1.07
CA SER A 108 12.34 -10.08 1.08
C SER A 108 13.26 -9.91 -0.15
N ARG A 109 13.43 -8.65 -0.61
CA ARG A 109 14.37 -8.27 -1.68
C ARG A 109 14.14 -8.99 -3.01
N ALA A 110 12.87 -9.19 -3.39
CA ALA A 110 12.55 -9.75 -4.68
C ALA A 110 12.88 -8.76 -5.82
N ARG A 111 13.42 -9.29 -6.90
CA ARG A 111 13.72 -8.53 -8.10
C ARG A 111 13.11 -9.24 -9.31
N ALA A 112 12.23 -8.53 -10.02
CA ALA A 112 11.65 -9.01 -11.26
C ALA A 112 12.44 -8.49 -12.46
N THR A 113 12.70 -9.36 -13.43
CA THR A 113 13.41 -9.02 -14.66
C THR A 113 12.65 -9.55 -15.88
N TYR A 114 12.62 -8.74 -16.92
CA TYR A 114 12.05 -9.11 -18.22
C TYR A 114 12.93 -8.53 -19.33
N GLN A 115 13.57 -9.41 -20.12
CA GLN A 115 14.62 -9.00 -21.07
C GLN A 115 15.68 -8.13 -20.34
N ASP A 116 15.95 -6.93 -20.85
CA ASP A 116 16.91 -5.98 -20.26
C ASP A 116 16.33 -5.09 -19.16
N LYS A 117 15.00 -5.15 -18.94
CA LYS A 117 14.33 -4.33 -17.94
C LYS A 117 14.29 -5.01 -16.58
N ARG A 118 14.42 -4.20 -15.54
CA ARG A 118 14.41 -4.64 -14.15
C ARG A 118 13.37 -3.84 -13.38
N ALA A 119 12.59 -4.52 -12.55
CA ALA A 119 11.67 -3.90 -11.62
C ALA A 119 12.04 -4.30 -10.19
N TYR A 120 11.96 -3.33 -9.31
CA TYR A 120 12.08 -3.59 -7.88
C TYR A 120 10.71 -3.97 -7.32
N VAL A 121 10.61 -5.17 -6.76
CA VAL A 121 9.38 -5.67 -6.17
C VAL A 121 9.36 -5.28 -4.69
N SER A 122 8.50 -4.36 -4.33
CA SER A 122 8.37 -3.89 -2.94
C SER A 122 7.81 -4.97 -2.00
N SER A 123 6.91 -5.79 -2.52
CA SER A 123 6.32 -6.92 -1.78
C SER A 123 6.19 -8.11 -2.74
N PHE A 124 6.80 -9.22 -2.38
CA PHE A 124 6.64 -10.51 -3.05
C PHE A 124 6.23 -11.53 -2.00
N MET A 125 5.05 -12.10 -2.17
CA MET A 125 4.47 -13.03 -1.20
C MET A 125 3.89 -14.26 -1.90
N GLY A 126 4.06 -15.40 -1.25
CA GLY A 126 3.34 -16.62 -1.58
C GLY A 126 2.05 -16.66 -0.75
N VAL A 127 0.94 -16.95 -1.40
CA VAL A 127 -0.39 -16.95 -0.77
C VAL A 127 -1.24 -18.08 -1.34
N TRP A 128 -2.26 -18.49 -0.62
CA TRP A 128 -3.29 -19.39 -1.15
C TRP A 128 -4.34 -18.61 -1.94
N GLU A 129 -5.16 -19.35 -2.70
CA GLU A 129 -6.25 -18.79 -3.52
C GLU A 129 -7.27 -17.99 -2.71
N ASP A 130 -7.50 -18.38 -1.46
CA ASP A 130 -8.44 -17.74 -0.53
C ASP A 130 -8.11 -16.26 -0.26
N VAL A 131 -6.86 -15.81 -0.55
CA VAL A 131 -6.43 -14.44 -0.33
C VAL A 131 -7.24 -13.42 -1.14
N MET A 132 -7.72 -13.79 -2.31
CA MET A 132 -8.53 -12.90 -3.16
C MET A 132 -9.83 -12.45 -2.46
N GLU A 133 -10.47 -13.38 -1.72
CA GLU A 133 -11.69 -13.05 -0.97
C GLU A 133 -11.34 -12.29 0.33
N LEU A 134 -10.15 -12.55 0.91
CA LEU A 134 -9.68 -11.89 2.12
C LEU A 134 -9.26 -10.44 1.89
N GLU A 135 -8.63 -10.13 0.75
CA GLU A 135 -7.99 -8.83 0.53
C GLU A 135 -8.75 -7.90 -0.44
N ALA A 136 -9.92 -8.27 -0.90
CA ALA A 136 -10.73 -7.46 -1.82
C ALA A 136 -9.96 -6.92 -3.05
N HIS A 137 -8.88 -7.60 -3.46
CA HIS A 137 -8.13 -7.23 -4.65
C HIS A 137 -8.93 -7.51 -5.92
N VAL A 138 -8.91 -6.60 -6.87
CA VAL A 138 -9.58 -6.73 -8.15
C VAL A 138 -8.58 -7.07 -9.24
N ILE A 139 -8.86 -8.13 -10.01
CA ILE A 139 -8.06 -8.50 -11.19
C ILE A 139 -8.53 -7.65 -12.37
N LYS A 140 -7.58 -6.94 -13.00
CA LYS A 140 -7.84 -6.14 -14.20
C LYS A 140 -7.69 -6.94 -15.48
N PHE A 141 -6.66 -7.77 -15.57
CA PHE A 141 -6.38 -8.64 -16.69
C PHE A 141 -6.08 -10.06 -16.22
N GLY A 142 -6.58 -11.06 -16.96
CA GLY A 142 -6.37 -12.45 -16.66
C GLY A 142 -7.21 -12.97 -15.51
N ARG A 143 -6.61 -13.79 -14.67
CA ARG A 143 -7.24 -14.45 -13.53
C ARG A 143 -6.26 -14.60 -12.36
N PHE A 144 -6.77 -14.97 -11.22
CA PHE A 144 -5.94 -15.46 -10.12
C PHE A 144 -5.50 -16.92 -10.37
N PHE A 145 -4.56 -17.42 -9.58
CA PHE A 145 -4.15 -18.81 -9.73
C PHE A 145 -5.25 -19.76 -9.24
N HIS A 146 -5.24 -20.95 -9.82
CA HIS A 146 -6.21 -22.00 -9.53
C HIS A 146 -5.60 -22.99 -8.53
N PRO A 147 -6.41 -23.62 -7.64
CA PRO A 147 -5.94 -24.64 -6.68
C PRO A 147 -5.07 -25.73 -7.31
N LEU A 148 -5.38 -26.14 -8.55
CA LEU A 148 -4.58 -27.14 -9.26
C LEU A 148 -3.17 -26.65 -9.63
N GLU A 149 -2.97 -25.35 -9.78
CA GLU A 149 -1.64 -24.79 -10.07
C GLU A 149 -0.76 -24.80 -8.82
N ASP A 150 -1.37 -24.62 -7.65
CA ASP A 150 -0.71 -24.79 -6.35
C ASP A 150 -0.35 -26.25 -6.10
N LEU A 151 -1.29 -27.18 -6.26
CA LEU A 151 -1.05 -28.62 -6.12
C LEU A 151 0.03 -29.14 -7.08
N GLN A 152 0.13 -28.57 -8.27
CA GLN A 152 1.15 -28.92 -9.28
C GLN A 152 2.45 -28.14 -9.11
N ALA A 153 2.55 -27.28 -8.13
CA ALA A 153 3.68 -26.38 -7.87
C ALA A 153 4.13 -25.61 -9.13
N LYS A 154 3.16 -25.09 -9.91
CA LYS A 154 3.46 -24.30 -11.09
C LYS A 154 3.99 -22.93 -10.73
N ASN A 155 5.02 -22.49 -11.43
CA ASN A 155 5.58 -21.15 -11.28
C ASN A 155 4.68 -20.13 -11.99
N VAL A 156 3.59 -19.74 -11.36
CA VAL A 156 2.67 -18.69 -11.82
C VAL A 156 2.71 -17.50 -10.89
N CYS A 157 2.43 -16.33 -11.41
CA CYS A 157 2.36 -15.11 -10.59
C CYS A 157 1.26 -14.16 -11.07
N VAL A 158 0.76 -13.38 -10.13
CA VAL A 158 -0.09 -12.22 -10.39
C VAL A 158 0.71 -10.98 -10.05
N ILE A 159 0.76 -10.01 -10.94
CA ILE A 159 1.58 -8.81 -10.79
C ILE A 159 0.73 -7.57 -10.53
N GLY A 160 1.31 -6.62 -9.80
CA GLY A 160 0.73 -5.29 -9.63
C GLY A 160 0.93 -4.40 -10.86
N ALA A 161 0.11 -3.36 -10.99
CA ALA A 161 0.20 -2.40 -12.09
C ALA A 161 1.56 -1.69 -12.17
N ASP A 162 2.21 -1.41 -11.03
CA ASP A 162 3.52 -0.77 -11.00
C ASP A 162 4.63 -1.65 -11.60
N ILE A 163 4.58 -2.96 -11.33
CA ILE A 163 5.54 -3.91 -11.91
C ILE A 163 5.33 -4.02 -13.42
N ARG A 164 4.06 -4.05 -13.89
CA ARG A 164 3.74 -3.99 -15.30
C ARG A 164 4.37 -2.76 -15.95
N ASP A 165 4.18 -1.58 -15.36
CA ASP A 165 4.65 -0.31 -15.94
C ASP A 165 6.18 -0.27 -16.03
N GLN A 166 6.89 -0.77 -15.03
CA GLN A 166 8.35 -0.84 -15.02
C GLN A 166 8.92 -1.82 -16.04
N LEU A 167 8.30 -3.02 -16.19
CA LEU A 167 8.83 -4.07 -17.06
C LEU A 167 8.35 -3.95 -18.51
N PHE A 168 7.10 -3.59 -18.71
CA PHE A 168 6.47 -3.61 -20.03
C PHE A 168 6.08 -2.23 -20.56
N GLY A 169 5.86 -1.26 -19.66
CA GLY A 169 5.27 0.03 -19.97
C GLY A 169 3.78 0.08 -19.64
N GLU A 170 3.25 1.28 -19.56
CA GLU A 170 1.85 1.53 -19.15
C GLU A 170 0.86 1.23 -20.28
N THR A 171 1.22 1.62 -21.50
CA THR A 171 0.34 1.54 -22.67
C THR A 171 1.03 0.90 -23.87
N THR A 172 0.25 0.30 -24.75
CA THR A 172 0.68 -0.11 -26.08
C THR A 172 0.93 1.11 -26.98
N PRO A 173 1.62 0.97 -28.11
CA PRO A 173 1.76 2.04 -29.11
C PRO A 173 0.43 2.65 -29.60
N GLY A 174 -0.67 1.89 -29.44
CA GLY A 174 -2.03 2.34 -29.76
C GLY A 174 -2.76 3.06 -28.63
N GLY A 175 -2.11 3.30 -27.47
CA GLY A 175 -2.70 4.00 -26.32
C GLY A 175 -3.56 3.13 -25.41
N GLU A 176 -3.73 1.84 -25.70
CA GLU A 176 -4.46 0.90 -24.85
C GLU A 176 -3.60 0.41 -23.67
N PRO A 177 -4.19 0.08 -22.50
CA PRO A 177 -3.47 -0.49 -21.39
C PRO A 177 -2.81 -1.81 -21.79
N LEU A 178 -1.51 -1.95 -21.56
CA LEU A 178 -0.78 -3.14 -21.94
C LEU A 178 -1.17 -4.33 -21.05
N ASN A 179 -1.57 -5.43 -21.68
CA ASN A 179 -1.89 -6.69 -21.01
C ASN A 179 -0.62 -7.55 -20.90
N PRO A 180 -0.12 -7.83 -19.69
CA PRO A 180 1.09 -8.64 -19.48
C PRO A 180 0.81 -10.15 -19.37
N VAL A 181 -0.44 -10.59 -19.35
CA VAL A 181 -0.83 -11.99 -19.14
C VAL A 181 -0.24 -12.91 -20.19
N GLY A 182 0.23 -14.08 -19.78
CA GLY A 182 0.89 -15.07 -20.64
C GLY A 182 2.39 -14.83 -20.86
N LYS A 183 2.93 -13.68 -20.46
CA LYS A 183 4.38 -13.44 -20.54
C LYS A 183 5.09 -14.09 -19.34
N SER A 184 6.36 -14.52 -19.56
CA SER A 184 7.20 -15.06 -18.50
C SER A 184 8.18 -13.99 -18.03
N ILE A 185 8.28 -13.82 -16.72
CA ILE A 185 9.25 -12.94 -16.04
C ILE A 185 10.14 -13.76 -15.12
N ASN A 186 11.36 -13.31 -14.90
CA ASN A 186 12.24 -13.94 -13.92
C ASN A 186 12.15 -13.19 -12.58
N ILE A 187 11.78 -13.88 -11.51
CA ILE A 187 11.81 -13.36 -10.15
C ILE A 187 12.89 -14.12 -9.38
N ASN A 188 13.90 -13.41 -8.89
CA ASN A 188 15.04 -14.00 -8.20
C ASN A 188 15.64 -15.19 -8.95
N PHE A 189 15.87 -15.03 -10.28
CA PHE A 189 16.43 -16.04 -11.19
C PHE A 189 15.53 -17.25 -11.50
N ARG A 190 14.28 -17.25 -11.04
CA ARG A 190 13.29 -18.29 -11.38
C ARG A 190 12.25 -17.73 -12.36
N PRO A 191 11.91 -18.46 -13.41
CA PRO A 191 10.87 -18.03 -14.35
C PRO A 191 9.48 -18.24 -13.76
N PHE A 192 8.63 -17.20 -13.87
CA PHE A 192 7.22 -17.22 -13.49
C PHE A 192 6.38 -16.78 -14.67
N THR A 193 5.28 -17.45 -14.92
CA THR A 193 4.30 -17.05 -15.94
C THR A 193 3.25 -16.13 -15.30
N ILE A 194 3.02 -14.98 -15.91
CA ILE A 194 2.00 -14.04 -15.46
C ILE A 194 0.63 -14.57 -15.86
N VAL A 195 -0.21 -14.92 -14.89
CA VAL A 195 -1.60 -15.39 -15.13
C VAL A 195 -2.63 -14.29 -14.89
N GLY A 196 -2.26 -13.25 -14.16
CA GLY A 196 -3.14 -12.13 -13.89
C GLY A 196 -2.40 -10.85 -13.53
N MET A 197 -3.14 -9.77 -13.50
CA MET A 197 -2.67 -8.46 -13.08
C MET A 197 -3.73 -7.77 -12.24
N TYR A 198 -3.32 -7.29 -11.08
CA TYR A 198 -4.19 -6.50 -10.21
C TYR A 198 -4.55 -5.15 -10.80
N GLU A 199 -5.76 -4.70 -10.54
CA GLU A 199 -6.13 -3.32 -10.77
C GLU A 199 -5.33 -2.41 -9.84
N ARG A 200 -4.97 -1.23 -10.36
CA ARG A 200 -4.24 -0.25 -9.55
C ARG A 200 -5.17 0.36 -8.51
N MET A 201 -4.87 0.12 -7.24
CA MET A 201 -5.54 0.79 -6.13
C MET A 201 -4.85 2.12 -5.88
N GLU A 202 -5.47 3.19 -6.32
CA GLU A 202 -4.99 4.56 -6.11
C GLU A 202 -6.10 5.40 -5.48
N SER A 203 -5.74 6.24 -4.52
CA SER A 203 -6.64 7.31 -4.09
C SER A 203 -6.84 8.32 -5.23
N GLU A 204 -7.95 9.05 -5.22
CA GLU A 204 -8.16 10.11 -6.23
C GLU A 204 -7.02 11.14 -6.25
N ALA A 205 -6.45 11.43 -5.09
CA ALA A 205 -5.32 12.36 -4.96
C ALA A 205 -4.06 11.81 -5.64
N ASP A 206 -3.78 10.50 -5.49
CA ASP A 206 -2.61 9.87 -6.10
C ASP A 206 -2.79 9.70 -7.62
N ARG A 207 -4.01 9.41 -8.08
CA ARG A 207 -4.36 9.40 -9.50
C ARG A 207 -4.08 10.75 -10.15
N LYS A 208 -4.57 11.84 -9.54
CA LYS A 208 -4.31 13.20 -10.03
C LYS A 208 -2.83 13.56 -10.06
N LYS A 209 -2.07 13.16 -9.03
CA LYS A 209 -0.61 13.37 -8.99
C LYS A 209 0.11 12.59 -10.09
N ARG A 210 -0.30 11.35 -10.36
CA ARG A 210 0.26 10.53 -11.42
C ARG A 210 -0.04 11.11 -12.79
N GLU A 211 -1.29 11.46 -13.05
CA GLU A 211 -1.71 12.11 -14.32
C GLU A 211 -0.92 13.41 -14.55
N TYR A 212 -0.75 14.23 -13.52
CA TYR A 212 0.07 15.45 -13.60
C TYR A 212 1.53 15.14 -13.92
N LYS A 213 2.14 14.14 -13.26
CA LYS A 213 3.52 13.71 -13.55
C LYS A 213 3.66 13.22 -14.99
N LEU A 214 2.74 12.41 -15.48
CA LEU A 214 2.75 11.91 -16.86
C LEU A 214 2.56 13.03 -17.88
N ALA A 215 1.70 14.00 -17.61
CA ALA A 215 1.53 15.19 -18.45
C ALA A 215 2.81 16.03 -18.50
N MET A 216 3.47 16.24 -17.36
CA MET A 216 4.74 16.95 -17.26
C MET A 216 5.87 16.21 -17.99
N GLU A 217 5.94 14.89 -17.91
CA GLU A 217 6.95 14.08 -18.58
C GLU A 217 6.79 14.10 -20.10
N LYS A 218 5.55 14.12 -20.61
CA LYS A 218 5.25 14.30 -22.03
C LYS A 218 5.63 15.69 -22.56
N THR A 219 5.55 16.71 -21.71
CA THR A 219 5.87 18.11 -22.08
C THR A 219 7.37 18.38 -22.00
N ARG A 220 8.12 17.52 -21.28
CA ARG A 220 9.55 17.69 -21.04
C ARG A 220 10.36 16.90 -22.06
N SER A 221 10.53 17.44 -23.25
CA SER A 221 11.44 16.91 -24.27
C SER A 221 12.92 17.23 -23.92
N GLY A 222 13.48 16.55 -22.94
CA GLY A 222 14.86 16.67 -22.55
C GLY A 222 15.42 15.36 -22.00
N PRO A 223 16.75 15.13 -22.04
CA PRO A 223 17.34 13.88 -21.53
C PRO A 223 17.00 13.72 -20.06
N LYS A 224 16.48 12.55 -19.68
CA LYS A 224 16.19 12.18 -18.27
C LYS A 224 17.44 12.38 -17.43
N ARG A 225 17.44 13.37 -16.55
CA ARG A 225 18.37 13.40 -15.43
C ARG A 225 17.97 12.22 -14.50
N GLU A 226 18.87 11.27 -14.34
CA GLU A 226 18.75 10.24 -13.33
C GLU A 226 18.47 10.92 -11.98
N SER A 227 17.34 10.57 -11.36
CA SER A 227 16.96 11.22 -10.11
C SER A 227 18.02 10.90 -9.05
N SER A 228 18.42 11.90 -8.29
CA SER A 228 19.36 11.77 -7.18
C SER A 228 18.93 10.73 -6.13
N ASP A 229 17.69 10.33 -6.15
CA ASP A 229 17.10 9.30 -5.27
C ASP A 229 17.52 7.88 -5.66
N VAL A 230 17.74 7.62 -6.97
CA VAL A 230 18.28 6.32 -7.44
C VAL A 230 19.75 6.20 -7.03
N LEU A 231 20.53 7.28 -7.16
CA LEU A 231 21.92 7.31 -6.73
C LEU A 231 22.06 7.24 -5.20
N ARG A 232 21.14 7.87 -4.45
CA ARG A 232 21.08 7.74 -2.98
C ARG A 232 20.68 6.33 -2.55
N ALA A 233 19.71 5.69 -3.22
CA ALA A 233 19.32 4.32 -2.94
C ALA A 233 20.44 3.32 -3.25
N GLN A 234 21.22 3.54 -4.32
CA GLN A 234 22.40 2.74 -4.64
C GLN A 234 23.53 2.93 -3.62
N ALA A 235 23.81 4.17 -3.22
CA ALA A 235 24.80 4.48 -2.19
C ALA A 235 24.40 3.92 -0.80
N TRP A 236 23.13 3.99 -0.45
CA TRP A 236 22.60 3.40 0.78
C TRP A 236 22.73 1.87 0.80
N ASN A 237 22.44 1.21 -0.31
CA ASN A 237 22.57 -0.25 -0.44
C ASN A 237 24.03 -0.73 -0.39
N SER A 238 24.98 0.03 -0.92
CA SER A 238 26.42 -0.31 -0.84
C SER A 238 26.96 -0.20 0.59
N VAL A 239 26.47 0.73 1.39
CA VAL A 239 26.83 0.90 2.81
C VAL A 239 26.21 -0.19 3.69
N GLN A 240 25.03 -0.68 3.36
CA GLN A 240 24.39 -1.78 4.11
C GLN A 240 25.04 -3.15 3.82
N LEU A 241 25.52 -3.40 2.61
CA LEU A 241 26.22 -4.63 2.25
C LEU A 241 27.56 -4.81 3.00
N SER A 242 28.21 -3.72 3.40
CA SER A 242 29.46 -3.78 4.16
C SER A 242 29.27 -4.10 5.65
N ARG A 243 28.07 -3.95 6.19
CA ARG A 243 27.76 -4.18 7.62
C ARG A 243 27.18 -5.56 7.96
N HIS A 244 26.77 -6.36 6.97
CA HIS A 244 26.09 -7.63 7.20
C HIS A 244 26.90 -8.89 6.90
N HIS A 245 28.24 -8.80 6.86
CA HIS A 245 29.10 -9.98 6.62
C HIS A 245 29.46 -10.77 7.88
N SER A 246 28.71 -10.67 8.95
CA SER A 246 29.01 -11.36 10.21
C SER A 246 27.75 -11.88 10.93
N ARG A 247 26.96 -12.74 10.30
CA ARG A 247 26.09 -13.69 11.00
C ARG A 247 25.75 -14.88 10.09
N PRO A 248 25.95 -16.14 10.51
CA PRO A 248 25.53 -17.29 9.72
C PRO A 248 24.01 -17.39 9.73
N ASN A 249 23.44 -17.56 8.55
CA ASN A 249 22.01 -17.63 8.31
C ASN A 249 21.54 -19.09 8.46
N SER A 250 20.72 -19.36 9.46
CA SER A 250 19.96 -20.59 9.58
C SER A 250 18.58 -20.35 8.97
N SER A 251 18.41 -20.66 7.71
CA SER A 251 17.11 -21.03 7.13
C SER A 251 17.21 -21.28 5.62
N ASP A 252 17.71 -22.45 5.26
CA ASP A 252 17.44 -23.05 3.96
C ASP A 252 16.07 -23.76 4.00
N TYR A 253 14.99 -22.99 4.06
CA TYR A 253 13.67 -23.48 3.71
C TYR A 253 13.27 -22.85 2.39
N ILE A 254 13.61 -23.56 1.32
CA ILE A 254 13.11 -23.28 -0.02
C ILE A 254 11.65 -23.73 -0.01
N ALA A 255 10.73 -22.78 0.12
CA ALA A 255 9.33 -23.03 -0.20
C ALA A 255 9.23 -23.28 -1.71
N ARG A 256 8.90 -24.50 -2.09
CA ARG A 256 8.42 -24.82 -3.45
C ARG A 256 6.95 -24.38 -3.47
N ILE A 257 6.68 -23.33 -4.18
CA ILE A 257 5.34 -22.99 -4.67
C ILE A 257 5.20 -23.56 -6.06
#